data_5d986dd2be38eeb91033f22f3f9ba000
#
_entry.id   5d986dd2be38eeb91033f22f3f9ba000
#
_cell.length_a   1.000
_cell.length_b   1.000
_cell.length_c   1.000
_cell.angle_alpha   90.00
_cell.angle_beta   90.00
_cell.angle_gamma   90.00
#
_symmetry.space_group_name_H-M   'P 1'
#
loop_
_entity.id
_entity.type
_entity.pdbx_description
1 polymer ?
#
loop_
_entity_poly.entity_id
_entity_poly.type
_entity_poly.pdbx_seq_one_letter_code
_entity_poly.pdbx_strand_id
1 'polypeptide(L)'
;MKIKFELILLTVERHLPILEIGLPYIRRFINPDKITIIASKSCLEKINNIGFLDEDVVLLDEDNVVEGVTLDYVRFLVESRGGQAGRAGWYLKQLLNFAYAMRPETMDYYLTWDADTIPVQPISFFDDKGRMLLAKKSEYHEPYFSTIEALIGLKREVDFSFIAEHMMFKREYMLDLLRLIVRGGHLEGKVFVKNVITAIQSDHISGAGFAEYETYGTYVYKKSPKAVLVRDISSVRWGADLFGLKPSSSDLYTLSTRYSWASFESWKVRTVAQIRRRILLRILGKIWKFVIVITKYKAYILFKSKN
;
A
#
# COMPACT_ATOMS: atom_id res chain seq x y z
N MET A 1 1.00 9.42 24.63
CA MET A 1 -0.38 9.43 24.05
C MET A 1 -0.31 8.72 22.69
N LYS A 2 -1.19 7.76 22.40
CA LYS A 2 -1.21 7.08 21.09
C LYS A 2 -1.64 8.10 20.02
N ILE A 3 -0.85 8.27 18.95
CA ILE A 3 -1.26 9.09 17.79
C ILE A 3 -2.36 8.35 17.06
N LYS A 4 -3.48 9.02 16.84
CA LYS A 4 -4.64 8.48 16.12
C LYS A 4 -4.45 8.63 14.61
N PHE A 5 -4.88 7.62 13.86
CA PHE A 5 -4.87 7.63 12.40
C PHE A 5 -5.96 6.75 11.82
N GLU A 6 -6.41 7.09 10.63
CA GLU A 6 -7.27 6.23 9.85
C GLU A 6 -6.48 5.45 8.79
N LEU A 7 -7.00 4.31 8.38
CA LEU A 7 -6.44 3.49 7.33
C LEU A 7 -7.38 3.51 6.14
N ILE A 8 -6.83 3.76 4.94
CA ILE A 8 -7.57 3.69 3.68
C ILE A 8 -7.07 2.55 2.82
N LEU A 9 -8.01 1.81 2.26
CA LEU A 9 -7.81 0.66 1.39
C LEU A 9 -8.46 0.93 0.04
N LEU A 10 -7.68 1.21 -0.99
CA LEU A 10 -8.20 1.24 -2.34
C LEU A 10 -8.21 -0.18 -2.90
N THR A 11 -9.38 -0.64 -3.33
CA THR A 11 -9.56 -2.02 -3.76
C THR A 11 -10.32 -2.18 -5.06
N VAL A 12 -10.18 -3.34 -5.66
CA VAL A 12 -10.91 -3.80 -6.83
C VAL A 12 -11.41 -5.23 -6.59
N GLU A 13 -12.41 -5.68 -7.34
CA GLU A 13 -13.06 -6.97 -7.12
C GLU A 13 -12.10 -8.16 -6.98
N ARG A 14 -11.04 -8.19 -7.79
CA ARG A 14 -10.04 -9.30 -7.76
C ARG A 14 -9.28 -9.39 -6.43
N HIS A 15 -9.25 -8.31 -5.64
CA HIS A 15 -8.57 -8.29 -4.33
C HIS A 15 -9.49 -8.68 -3.18
N LEU A 16 -10.81 -8.78 -3.38
CA LEU A 16 -11.76 -9.08 -2.31
C LEU A 16 -11.44 -10.38 -1.54
N PRO A 17 -11.05 -11.50 -2.18
CA PRO A 17 -10.72 -12.71 -1.45
C PRO A 17 -9.51 -12.58 -0.53
N ILE A 18 -8.55 -11.72 -0.86
CA ILE A 18 -7.39 -11.50 -0.01
C ILE A 18 -7.66 -10.41 1.03
N LEU A 19 -8.48 -9.42 0.71
CA LEU A 19 -8.91 -8.38 1.64
C LEU A 19 -9.75 -8.97 2.78
N GLU A 20 -10.67 -9.90 2.49
CA GLU A 20 -11.45 -10.64 3.49
C GLU A 20 -10.55 -11.35 4.50
N ILE A 21 -9.48 -12.02 4.02
CA ILE A 21 -8.50 -12.66 4.90
C ILE A 21 -7.66 -11.61 5.65
N GLY A 22 -7.28 -10.52 4.99
CA GLY A 22 -6.34 -9.52 5.50
C GLY A 22 -6.94 -8.59 6.55
N LEU A 23 -8.23 -8.27 6.47
CA LEU A 23 -8.86 -7.27 7.34
C LEU A 23 -8.74 -7.58 8.84
N PRO A 24 -8.97 -8.82 9.33
CA PRO A 24 -8.72 -9.18 10.73
C PRO A 24 -7.26 -9.00 11.16
N TYR A 25 -6.30 -9.24 10.26
CA TYR A 25 -4.87 -9.04 10.51
C TYR A 25 -4.51 -7.55 10.55
N ILE A 26 -5.10 -6.72 9.69
CA ILE A 26 -4.99 -5.26 9.73
C ILE A 26 -5.45 -4.74 11.09
N ARG A 27 -6.61 -5.14 11.57
CA ARG A 27 -7.12 -4.77 12.90
C ARG A 27 -6.18 -5.19 14.01
N ARG A 28 -5.69 -6.42 13.95
CA ARG A 28 -4.82 -6.99 14.99
C ARG A 28 -3.44 -6.36 15.03
N PHE A 29 -2.81 -6.09 13.88
CA PHE A 29 -1.39 -5.76 13.79
C PHE A 29 -1.11 -4.30 13.44
N ILE A 30 -2.04 -3.60 12.83
CA ILE A 30 -1.96 -2.16 12.53
C ILE A 30 -2.79 -1.38 13.55
N ASN A 31 -3.99 -1.86 13.87
CA ASN A 31 -4.91 -1.28 14.85
C ASN A 31 -5.19 0.22 14.60
N PRO A 32 -5.72 0.58 13.40
CA PRO A 32 -6.12 1.95 13.08
C PRO A 32 -7.36 2.36 13.86
N ASP A 33 -7.58 3.66 14.05
CA ASP A 33 -8.78 4.18 14.76
C ASP A 33 -10.02 4.18 13.86
N LYS A 34 -9.85 4.10 12.53
CA LYS A 34 -10.91 4.03 11.52
C LYS A 34 -10.39 3.31 10.28
N ILE A 35 -11.24 2.58 9.59
CA ILE A 35 -10.93 1.96 8.30
C ILE A 35 -11.92 2.48 7.25
N THR A 36 -11.39 2.95 6.12
CA THR A 36 -12.18 3.36 4.96
C THR A 36 -11.78 2.52 3.74
N ILE A 37 -12.73 1.83 3.15
CA ILE A 37 -12.52 1.09 1.89
C ILE A 37 -13.05 1.94 0.74
N ILE A 38 -12.18 2.21 -0.23
CA ILE A 38 -12.49 3.00 -1.43
C ILE A 38 -12.49 2.06 -2.63
N ALA A 39 -13.57 2.03 -3.38
CA ALA A 39 -13.71 1.20 -4.57
C ALA A 39 -14.82 1.73 -5.49
N SER A 40 -14.92 1.18 -6.69
CA SER A 40 -16.04 1.47 -7.58
C SER A 40 -17.38 1.00 -6.97
N LYS A 41 -18.46 1.65 -7.34
CA LYS A 41 -19.81 1.33 -6.85
C LYS A 41 -20.15 -0.16 -6.97
N SER A 42 -19.84 -0.78 -8.11
CA SER A 42 -20.08 -2.22 -8.33
C SER A 42 -19.24 -3.11 -7.39
N CYS A 43 -18.03 -2.70 -7.07
CA CYS A 43 -17.18 -3.41 -6.12
C CYS A 43 -17.69 -3.26 -4.68
N LEU A 44 -18.19 -2.07 -4.30
CA LEU A 44 -18.79 -1.82 -2.98
C LEU A 44 -20.09 -2.65 -2.78
N GLU A 45 -20.93 -2.77 -3.81
CA GLU A 45 -22.12 -3.64 -3.78
C GLU A 45 -21.72 -5.11 -3.52
N LYS A 46 -20.65 -5.59 -4.15
CA LYS A 46 -20.12 -6.94 -3.90
C LYS A 46 -19.59 -7.12 -2.47
N ILE A 47 -18.87 -6.12 -1.96
CA ILE A 47 -18.37 -6.12 -0.58
C ILE A 47 -19.55 -6.25 0.40
N ASN A 48 -20.59 -5.46 0.24
CA ASN A 48 -21.79 -5.53 1.07
C ASN A 48 -22.47 -6.90 1.01
N ASN A 49 -22.55 -7.51 -0.18
CA ASN A 49 -23.16 -8.82 -0.35
C ASN A 49 -22.37 -9.96 0.27
N ILE A 50 -21.03 -9.87 0.32
CA ILE A 50 -20.17 -10.87 0.97
C ILE A 50 -20.30 -10.79 2.49
N GLY A 51 -20.53 -9.59 3.05
CA GLY A 51 -20.84 -9.41 4.47
C GLY A 51 -19.70 -9.69 5.45
N PHE A 52 -18.45 -9.49 5.03
CA PHE A 52 -17.27 -9.74 5.89
C PHE A 52 -16.82 -8.49 6.67
N LEU A 53 -17.54 -7.39 6.55
CA LEU A 53 -17.19 -6.14 7.20
C LEU A 53 -17.87 -5.99 8.56
N ASP A 54 -17.15 -5.38 9.48
CA ASP A 54 -17.71 -4.91 10.74
C ASP A 54 -18.33 -3.52 10.56
N GLU A 55 -19.21 -3.12 11.48
CA GLU A 55 -19.98 -1.87 11.41
C GLU A 55 -19.13 -0.59 11.41
N ASP A 56 -17.87 -0.66 11.84
CA ASP A 56 -16.93 0.47 11.92
C ASP A 56 -16.16 0.73 10.62
N VAL A 57 -16.36 -0.08 9.57
CA VAL A 57 -15.73 0.13 8.26
C VAL A 57 -16.58 1.05 7.40
N VAL A 58 -15.99 2.15 6.96
CA VAL A 58 -16.63 3.09 6.05
C VAL A 58 -16.40 2.66 4.60
N LEU A 59 -17.46 2.56 3.83
CA LEU A 59 -17.41 2.32 2.39
C LEU A 59 -17.56 3.65 1.64
N LEU A 60 -16.67 3.91 0.70
CA LEU A 60 -16.63 5.15 -0.06
C LEU A 60 -16.46 4.85 -1.56
N ASP A 61 -17.37 5.35 -2.36
CA ASP A 61 -17.29 5.27 -3.82
C ASP A 61 -16.08 6.10 -4.31
N GLU A 62 -15.25 5.48 -5.16
CA GLU A 62 -14.02 6.11 -5.66
C GLU A 62 -14.28 7.41 -6.43
N ASP A 63 -15.43 7.56 -7.10
CA ASP A 63 -15.81 8.78 -7.81
C ASP A 63 -16.35 9.89 -6.87
N ASN A 64 -16.63 9.55 -5.61
CA ASN A 64 -17.13 10.48 -4.59
C ASN A 64 -16.10 10.86 -3.52
N VAL A 65 -14.84 10.45 -3.68
CA VAL A 65 -13.77 10.80 -2.73
C VAL A 65 -13.51 12.30 -2.75
N VAL A 66 -13.30 12.87 -3.92
CA VAL A 66 -13.12 14.31 -4.14
C VAL A 66 -13.68 14.67 -5.51
N GLU A 67 -14.42 15.76 -5.58
CA GLU A 67 -14.98 16.26 -6.83
C GLU A 67 -13.90 16.43 -7.90
N GLY A 68 -14.14 15.84 -9.07
CA GLY A 68 -13.25 15.95 -10.23
C GLY A 68 -12.06 14.98 -10.24
N VAL A 69 -11.94 14.09 -9.22
CA VAL A 69 -10.98 12.99 -9.21
C VAL A 69 -11.74 11.70 -9.52
N THR A 70 -12.01 11.44 -10.78
CA THR A 70 -12.82 10.30 -11.24
C THR A 70 -12.09 9.47 -12.28
N LEU A 71 -12.48 8.18 -12.40
CA LEU A 71 -11.88 7.28 -13.38
C LEU A 71 -12.03 7.81 -14.81
N ASP A 72 -13.18 8.34 -15.14
CA ASP A 72 -13.46 8.84 -16.49
C ASP A 72 -12.63 10.08 -16.84
N TYR A 73 -12.41 10.98 -15.87
CA TYR A 73 -11.57 12.15 -16.11
C TYR A 73 -10.09 11.78 -16.26
N VAL A 74 -9.61 10.86 -15.42
CA VAL A 74 -8.23 10.33 -15.54
C VAL A 74 -8.05 9.62 -16.88
N ARG A 75 -9.02 8.80 -17.31
CA ARG A 75 -9.00 8.10 -18.59
C ARG A 75 -8.94 9.08 -19.76
N PHE A 76 -9.80 10.09 -19.76
CA PHE A 76 -9.79 11.15 -20.77
C PHE A 76 -8.41 11.83 -20.90
N LEU A 77 -7.79 12.18 -19.78
CA LEU A 77 -6.47 12.82 -19.80
C LEU A 77 -5.36 11.87 -20.27
N VAL A 78 -5.39 10.59 -19.87
CA VAL A 78 -4.42 9.58 -20.31
C VAL A 78 -4.52 9.38 -21.83
N GLU A 79 -5.73 9.21 -22.36
CA GLU A 79 -5.98 9.00 -23.80
C GLU A 79 -5.65 10.24 -24.63
N SER A 80 -5.98 11.44 -24.14
CA SER A 80 -5.64 12.71 -24.82
C SER A 80 -4.15 12.94 -24.98
N ARG A 81 -3.32 12.23 -24.21
CA ARG A 81 -1.86 12.24 -24.29
C ARG A 81 -1.27 11.00 -25.00
N GLY A 82 -2.11 10.24 -25.70
CA GLY A 82 -1.71 9.02 -26.42
C GLY A 82 -1.49 7.80 -25.53
N GLY A 83 -1.94 7.86 -24.25
CA GLY A 83 -1.83 6.74 -23.32
C GLY A 83 -2.93 5.70 -23.50
N GLN A 84 -2.72 4.53 -22.95
CA GLN A 84 -3.69 3.42 -22.97
C GLN A 84 -4.75 3.60 -21.88
N ALA A 85 -6.04 3.55 -22.24
CA ALA A 85 -7.19 3.66 -21.34
C ALA A 85 -7.11 2.74 -20.11
N GLY A 86 -6.63 1.51 -20.30
CA GLY A 86 -6.48 0.52 -19.22
C GLY A 86 -5.51 0.94 -18.12
N ARG A 87 -4.68 1.97 -18.35
CA ARG A 87 -3.75 2.51 -17.34
C ARG A 87 -4.41 3.49 -16.38
N ALA A 88 -5.58 4.05 -16.74
CA ALA A 88 -6.27 5.07 -15.96
C ALA A 88 -6.56 4.63 -14.50
N GLY A 89 -7.01 3.40 -14.29
CA GLY A 89 -7.29 2.89 -12.94
C GLY A 89 -6.05 2.82 -12.03
N TRP A 90 -4.88 2.56 -12.60
CA TRP A 90 -3.62 2.56 -11.84
C TRP A 90 -3.22 3.99 -11.42
N TYR A 91 -3.42 4.97 -12.29
CA TYR A 91 -3.21 6.38 -11.94
C TYR A 91 -4.25 6.88 -10.96
N LEU A 92 -5.54 6.52 -11.16
CA LEU A 92 -6.61 6.91 -10.25
C LEU A 92 -6.31 6.48 -8.81
N LYS A 93 -5.88 5.23 -8.58
CA LYS A 93 -5.48 4.74 -7.25
C LYS A 93 -4.49 5.70 -6.58
N GLN A 94 -3.44 6.09 -7.28
CA GLN A 94 -2.41 6.95 -6.74
C GLN A 94 -2.91 8.38 -6.49
N LEU A 95 -3.72 8.90 -7.41
CA LEU A 95 -4.33 10.22 -7.28
C LEU A 95 -5.30 10.28 -6.10
N LEU A 96 -6.08 9.22 -5.87
CA LEU A 96 -7.00 9.13 -4.73
C LEU A 96 -6.25 9.07 -3.39
N ASN A 97 -5.09 8.42 -3.32
CA ASN A 97 -4.24 8.42 -2.14
C ASN A 97 -3.84 9.85 -1.71
N PHE A 98 -3.61 10.73 -2.65
CA PHE A 98 -3.30 12.15 -2.40
C PHE A 98 -4.56 12.97 -2.16
N ALA A 99 -5.56 12.85 -3.03
CA ALA A 99 -6.78 13.63 -2.97
C ALA A 99 -7.57 13.39 -1.68
N TYR A 100 -7.42 12.23 -1.05
CA TYR A 100 -8.08 11.92 0.20
C TYR A 100 -7.84 12.96 1.27
N ALA A 101 -6.67 13.60 1.32
CA ALA A 101 -6.36 14.70 2.24
C ALA A 101 -7.27 15.93 2.08
N MET A 102 -7.88 16.11 0.89
CA MET A 102 -8.77 17.26 0.62
C MET A 102 -10.14 17.12 1.29
N ARG A 103 -10.52 15.93 1.73
CA ARG A 103 -11.80 15.69 2.42
C ARG A 103 -11.77 16.35 3.82
N PRO A 104 -12.85 17.06 4.22
CA PRO A 104 -12.92 17.67 5.55
C PRO A 104 -12.80 16.66 6.70
N GLU A 105 -13.34 15.44 6.50
CA GLU A 105 -13.43 14.40 7.52
C GLU A 105 -12.13 13.58 7.68
N THR A 106 -11.11 13.82 6.83
CA THR A 106 -9.83 13.11 6.92
C THR A 106 -9.11 13.45 8.21
N MET A 107 -8.65 12.45 8.94
CA MET A 107 -7.87 12.61 10.16
C MET A 107 -6.51 13.27 9.88
N ASP A 108 -5.86 13.80 10.92
CA ASP A 108 -4.52 14.43 10.81
C ASP A 108 -3.47 13.50 10.20
N TYR A 109 -3.63 12.19 10.45
CA TYR A 109 -2.81 11.15 9.85
C TYR A 109 -3.71 10.10 9.20
N TYR A 110 -3.33 9.67 8.00
CA TYR A 110 -3.96 8.54 7.34
C TYR A 110 -2.91 7.63 6.71
N LEU A 111 -3.13 6.34 6.87
CA LEU A 111 -2.30 5.28 6.33
C LEU A 111 -2.97 4.73 5.07
N THR A 112 -2.29 4.79 3.94
CA THR A 112 -2.70 3.98 2.79
C THR A 112 -2.07 2.60 2.90
N TRP A 113 -2.85 1.57 2.58
CA TRP A 113 -2.40 0.19 2.63
C TRP A 113 -2.93 -0.56 1.41
N ASP A 114 -2.06 -1.31 0.73
CA ASP A 114 -2.48 -2.07 -0.45
C ASP A 114 -3.43 -3.21 -0.05
N ALA A 115 -4.62 -3.25 -0.67
CA ALA A 115 -5.69 -4.18 -0.30
C ALA A 115 -5.36 -5.66 -0.53
N ASP A 116 -4.30 -5.97 -1.28
CA ASP A 116 -3.76 -7.31 -1.48
C ASP A 116 -2.57 -7.64 -0.57
N THR A 117 -2.35 -6.84 0.47
CA THR A 117 -1.25 -6.99 1.42
C THR A 117 -1.75 -7.29 2.83
N ILE A 118 -1.22 -8.36 3.44
CA ILE A 118 -1.58 -8.80 4.79
C ILE A 118 -0.43 -8.52 5.75
N PRO A 119 -0.62 -7.72 6.81
CA PRO A 119 0.35 -7.60 7.88
C PRO A 119 0.37 -8.91 8.68
N VAL A 120 1.56 -9.42 8.98
CA VAL A 120 1.73 -10.71 9.69
C VAL A 120 2.44 -10.57 11.03
N GLN A 121 2.85 -9.35 11.38
CA GLN A 121 3.41 -8.95 12.67
C GLN A 121 2.89 -7.56 13.06
N PRO A 122 2.94 -7.16 14.34
CA PRO A 122 2.64 -5.79 14.76
C PRO A 122 3.55 -4.78 14.05
N ILE A 123 2.95 -3.70 13.54
CA ILE A 123 3.64 -2.64 12.83
C ILE A 123 3.31 -1.30 13.48
N SER A 124 4.34 -0.58 13.95
CA SER A 124 4.21 0.82 14.35
C SER A 124 4.46 1.74 13.17
N PHE A 125 3.73 2.85 13.08
CA PHE A 125 3.93 3.88 12.07
C PHE A 125 4.48 5.18 12.64
N PHE A 126 4.70 5.20 13.95
CA PHE A 126 5.31 6.32 14.66
C PHE A 126 6.37 5.80 15.62
N ASP A 127 7.43 6.58 15.82
CA ASP A 127 8.39 6.34 16.89
C ASP A 127 7.95 6.98 18.22
N ASP A 128 8.76 6.82 19.25
CA ASP A 128 8.47 7.35 20.59
C ASP A 128 8.44 8.88 20.65
N LYS A 129 8.98 9.56 19.64
CA LYS A 129 8.96 11.02 19.49
C LYS A 129 7.81 11.51 18.59
N GLY A 130 6.96 10.61 18.11
CA GLY A 130 5.84 10.92 17.20
C GLY A 130 6.24 11.19 15.76
N ARG A 131 7.46 10.82 15.34
CA ARG A 131 7.87 10.91 13.94
C ARG A 131 7.27 9.78 13.13
N MET A 132 6.82 10.06 11.91
CA MET A 132 6.33 9.04 10.97
C MET A 132 7.48 8.11 10.56
N LEU A 133 7.23 6.81 10.58
CA LEU A 133 8.17 5.76 10.18
C LEU A 133 7.91 5.39 8.72
N LEU A 134 8.80 5.81 7.82
CA LEU A 134 8.75 5.51 6.40
C LEU A 134 9.56 4.26 6.08
N ALA A 135 9.00 3.38 5.25
CA ALA A 135 9.72 2.18 4.83
C ALA A 135 10.80 2.53 3.79
N LYS A 136 12.01 1.97 3.98
CA LYS A 136 13.10 2.04 3.02
C LYS A 136 13.04 0.83 2.09
N LYS A 137 13.05 1.07 0.79
CA LYS A 137 13.04 0.06 -0.27
C LYS A 137 14.12 0.37 -1.32
N SER A 138 14.25 -0.50 -2.31
CA SER A 138 15.31 -0.40 -3.33
C SER A 138 14.77 -0.21 -4.75
N GLU A 139 13.48 0.06 -4.91
CA GLU A 139 12.90 0.27 -6.23
C GLU A 139 13.47 1.55 -6.85
N TYR A 140 13.84 1.48 -8.13
CA TYR A 140 14.28 2.63 -8.90
C TYR A 140 13.62 2.62 -10.25
N HIS A 141 12.93 3.74 -10.58
CA HIS A 141 12.33 3.95 -11.87
C HIS A 141 12.45 5.44 -12.24
N GLU A 142 13.34 5.74 -13.16
CA GLU A 142 13.71 7.11 -13.53
C GLU A 142 12.49 8.01 -13.85
N PRO A 143 11.46 7.54 -14.61
CA PRO A 143 10.30 8.37 -14.95
C PRO A 143 9.56 8.95 -13.74
N TYR A 144 9.60 8.31 -12.58
CA TYR A 144 9.01 8.87 -11.35
C TYR A 144 9.72 10.16 -10.94
N PHE A 145 11.04 10.18 -10.99
CA PHE A 145 11.84 11.33 -10.58
C PHE A 145 11.73 12.48 -11.55
N SER A 146 11.68 12.21 -12.87
CA SER A 146 11.39 13.22 -13.89
C SER A 146 10.03 13.89 -13.65
N THR A 147 9.00 13.10 -13.29
CA THR A 147 7.67 13.62 -12.99
C THR A 147 7.66 14.42 -11.68
N ILE A 148 8.37 13.99 -10.64
CA ILE A 148 8.51 14.72 -9.38
C ILE A 148 9.18 16.07 -9.63
N GLU A 149 10.26 16.11 -10.41
CA GLU A 149 10.95 17.35 -10.75
C GLU A 149 10.03 18.30 -11.52
N ALA A 150 9.27 17.80 -12.51
CA ALA A 150 8.32 18.60 -13.28
C ALA A 150 7.15 19.14 -12.44
N LEU A 151 6.68 18.37 -11.43
CA LEU A 151 5.56 18.75 -10.57
C LEU A 151 5.96 19.78 -9.50
N ILE A 152 7.05 19.53 -8.79
CA ILE A 152 7.39 20.23 -7.55
C ILE A 152 8.84 20.70 -7.48
N GLY A 153 9.62 20.55 -8.56
CA GLY A 153 11.01 21.02 -8.66
C GLY A 153 12.00 20.30 -7.76
N LEU A 154 11.64 19.12 -7.21
CA LEU A 154 12.52 18.34 -6.36
C LEU A 154 13.19 17.22 -7.16
N LYS A 155 14.50 17.05 -6.92
CA LYS A 155 15.29 15.94 -7.46
C LYS A 155 15.46 14.85 -6.42
N ARG A 156 15.79 13.66 -6.88
CA ARG A 156 16.18 12.55 -6.00
C ARG A 156 17.46 12.90 -5.25
N GLU A 157 17.42 12.81 -3.93
CA GLU A 157 18.56 13.09 -3.05
C GLU A 157 19.01 11.86 -2.24
N VAL A 158 18.28 10.75 -2.34
CA VAL A 158 18.55 9.53 -1.58
C VAL A 158 18.81 8.34 -2.50
N ASP A 159 19.56 7.35 -2.03
CA ASP A 159 19.90 6.12 -2.76
C ASP A 159 18.88 4.99 -2.57
N PHE A 160 17.80 5.25 -1.83
CA PHE A 160 16.71 4.32 -1.56
C PHE A 160 15.39 4.83 -2.15
N SER A 161 14.34 4.03 -2.04
CA SER A 161 12.98 4.36 -2.47
C SER A 161 12.02 4.38 -1.29
N PHE A 162 10.99 5.23 -1.39
CA PHE A 162 9.86 5.26 -0.47
C PHE A 162 8.69 4.36 -0.92
N ILE A 163 8.81 3.67 -2.07
CA ILE A 163 7.76 2.81 -2.61
C ILE A 163 7.70 1.52 -1.81
N ALA A 164 6.68 1.39 -1.01
CA ALA A 164 6.31 0.18 -0.28
C ALA A 164 4.84 -0.17 -0.58
N GLU A 165 4.28 -1.12 0.12
CA GLU A 165 2.88 -1.48 0.03
C GLU A 165 1.98 -0.63 0.93
N HIS A 166 2.56 0.45 1.49
CA HIS A 166 1.86 1.40 2.36
C HIS A 166 2.64 2.70 2.51
N MET A 167 1.91 3.77 2.89
CA MET A 167 2.51 5.04 3.26
C MET A 167 1.67 5.73 4.34
N MET A 168 2.33 6.20 5.41
CA MET A 168 1.71 7.09 6.37
C MET A 168 1.79 8.53 5.85
N PHE A 169 0.64 9.18 5.72
CA PHE A 169 0.54 10.57 5.31
C PHE A 169 0.12 11.44 6.51
N LYS A 170 0.75 12.60 6.65
CA LYS A 170 0.24 13.68 7.49
C LYS A 170 -0.58 14.60 6.60
N ARG A 171 -1.87 14.80 6.92
CA ARG A 171 -2.81 15.58 6.12
C ARG A 171 -2.31 16.98 5.81
N GLU A 172 -1.77 17.68 6.80
CA GLU A 172 -1.16 19.01 6.64
C GLU A 172 -0.09 19.02 5.54
N TYR A 173 0.87 18.09 5.59
CA TYR A 173 1.96 18.03 4.59
C TYR A 173 1.46 17.62 3.21
N MET A 174 0.43 16.77 3.15
CA MET A 174 -0.20 16.42 1.89
C MET A 174 -0.93 17.61 1.27
N LEU A 175 -1.66 18.38 2.06
CA LEU A 175 -2.32 19.60 1.57
C LEU A 175 -1.32 20.63 1.05
N ASP A 176 -0.17 20.78 1.71
CA ASP A 176 0.89 21.65 1.24
C ASP A 176 1.52 21.16 -0.08
N LEU A 177 1.76 19.85 -0.19
CA LEU A 177 2.22 19.23 -1.45
C LEU A 177 1.20 19.44 -2.57
N LEU A 178 -0.09 19.24 -2.31
CA LEU A 178 -1.15 19.48 -3.30
C LEU A 178 -1.21 20.94 -3.75
N ARG A 179 -1.03 21.91 -2.84
CA ARG A 179 -0.93 23.35 -3.20
C ARG A 179 0.25 23.64 -4.13
N LEU A 180 1.40 22.99 -3.92
CA LEU A 180 2.54 23.08 -4.84
C LEU A 180 2.18 22.51 -6.21
N ILE A 181 1.54 21.35 -6.26
CA ILE A 181 1.14 20.71 -7.52
C ILE A 181 0.14 21.58 -8.30
N VAL A 182 -0.82 22.22 -7.61
CA VAL A 182 -1.77 23.13 -8.26
C VAL A 182 -1.22 24.56 -8.45
N ARG A 183 0.06 24.78 -8.10
CA ARG A 183 0.78 26.07 -8.30
C ARG A 183 0.11 27.25 -7.58
N GLY A 184 -0.31 27.03 -6.33
CA GLY A 184 -0.89 28.08 -5.47
C GLY A 184 -2.33 28.48 -5.79
N GLY A 185 -2.99 27.83 -6.74
CA GLY A 185 -4.42 28.00 -7.00
C GLY A 185 -5.32 27.34 -5.94
N HIS A 186 -6.63 27.42 -6.14
CA HIS A 186 -7.58 26.65 -5.34
C HIS A 186 -7.30 25.15 -5.47
N LEU A 187 -7.43 24.42 -4.36
CA LEU A 187 -7.32 22.95 -4.35
C LEU A 187 -8.58 22.35 -5.00
N GLU A 188 -8.53 22.19 -6.30
CA GLU A 188 -9.57 21.54 -7.10
C GLU A 188 -9.07 20.20 -7.62
N GLY A 189 -9.90 19.16 -7.46
CA GLY A 189 -9.54 17.80 -7.89
C GLY A 189 -9.18 17.75 -9.39
N LYS A 190 -9.96 18.40 -10.26
CA LYS A 190 -9.66 18.43 -11.71
C LYS A 190 -8.32 19.08 -12.03
N VAL A 191 -7.98 20.20 -11.36
CA VAL A 191 -6.70 20.90 -11.56
C VAL A 191 -5.54 20.02 -11.11
N PHE A 192 -5.66 19.42 -9.94
CA PHE A 192 -4.68 18.49 -9.40
C PHE A 192 -4.43 17.32 -10.35
N VAL A 193 -5.47 16.60 -10.75
CA VAL A 193 -5.39 15.44 -11.67
C VAL A 193 -4.74 15.85 -13.00
N LYS A 194 -5.20 16.95 -13.59
CA LYS A 194 -4.64 17.49 -14.86
C LYS A 194 -3.14 17.75 -14.72
N ASN A 195 -2.72 18.42 -13.65
CA ASN A 195 -1.32 18.79 -13.48
C ASN A 195 -0.43 17.55 -13.32
N VAL A 196 -0.87 16.55 -12.53
CA VAL A 196 -0.12 15.30 -12.38
C VAL A 196 0.00 14.56 -13.71
N ILE A 197 -1.11 14.33 -14.41
CA ILE A 197 -1.09 13.58 -15.68
C ILE A 197 -0.31 14.35 -16.75
N THR A 198 -0.36 15.68 -16.75
CA THR A 198 0.38 16.51 -17.72
C THR A 198 1.90 16.49 -17.46
N ALA A 199 2.33 16.35 -16.21
CA ALA A 199 3.75 16.31 -15.86
C ALA A 199 4.44 15.00 -16.27
N ILE A 200 3.68 13.93 -16.49
CA ILE A 200 4.21 12.64 -16.97
C ILE A 200 4.70 12.82 -18.41
N GLN A 201 5.89 12.37 -18.73
CA GLN A 201 6.39 12.33 -20.10
C GLN A 201 5.53 11.41 -20.98
N SER A 202 5.32 11.77 -22.26
CA SER A 202 4.37 11.07 -23.14
C SER A 202 4.68 9.59 -23.35
N ASP A 203 5.96 9.21 -23.41
CA ASP A 203 6.44 7.82 -23.55
C ASP A 203 6.20 6.97 -22.30
N HIS A 204 5.96 7.60 -21.18
CA HIS A 204 5.72 6.90 -19.90
C HIS A 204 4.25 6.89 -19.46
N ILE A 205 3.36 7.59 -20.20
CA ILE A 205 1.93 7.70 -19.83
C ILE A 205 1.20 6.35 -19.88
N SER A 206 1.57 5.45 -20.80
CA SER A 206 1.04 4.07 -20.86
C SER A 206 1.72 3.09 -19.90
N GLY A 207 2.79 3.53 -19.26
CA GLY A 207 3.60 2.75 -18.33
C GLY A 207 3.42 3.17 -16.88
N ALA A 208 4.53 3.41 -16.20
CA ALA A 208 4.64 3.80 -14.81
C ALA A 208 5.32 5.18 -14.72
N GLY A 209 4.57 6.24 -15.01
CA GLY A 209 5.10 7.61 -15.08
C GLY A 209 4.99 8.42 -13.78
N PHE A 210 4.23 7.95 -12.79
CA PHE A 210 4.01 8.62 -11.52
C PHE A 210 4.02 7.62 -10.36
N ALA A 211 4.53 8.01 -9.20
CA ALA A 211 4.50 7.23 -7.99
C ALA A 211 4.20 8.14 -6.79
N GLU A 212 3.04 7.96 -6.20
CA GLU A 212 2.56 8.78 -5.09
C GLU A 212 3.44 8.67 -3.85
N TYR A 213 3.88 7.46 -3.51
CA TYR A 213 4.73 7.23 -2.33
C TYR A 213 6.13 7.84 -2.51
N GLU A 214 6.71 7.73 -3.70
CA GLU A 214 7.99 8.36 -4.00
C GLU A 214 7.87 9.88 -3.97
N THR A 215 6.78 10.44 -4.52
CA THR A 215 6.52 11.88 -4.56
C THR A 215 6.36 12.46 -3.15
N TYR A 216 5.50 11.85 -2.32
CA TYR A 216 5.31 12.30 -0.95
C TYR A 216 6.55 12.07 -0.08
N GLY A 217 7.17 10.90 -0.18
CA GLY A 217 8.38 10.58 0.55
C GLY A 217 9.51 11.57 0.26
N THR A 218 9.79 11.86 -1.00
CA THR A 218 10.77 12.87 -1.43
C THR A 218 10.42 14.25 -0.87
N TYR A 219 9.15 14.66 -0.96
CA TYR A 219 8.68 15.95 -0.45
C TYR A 219 8.86 16.08 1.06
N VAL A 220 8.33 15.14 1.85
CA VAL A 220 8.35 15.26 3.31
C VAL A 220 9.76 15.08 3.88
N TYR A 221 10.56 14.20 3.28
CA TYR A 221 11.96 14.01 3.67
C TYR A 221 12.79 15.28 3.49
N LYS A 222 12.55 16.04 2.41
CA LYS A 222 13.22 17.30 2.13
C LYS A 222 12.69 18.46 2.97
N LYS A 223 11.38 18.61 3.07
CA LYS A 223 10.73 19.78 3.68
C LYS A 223 10.59 19.69 5.20
N SER A 224 10.44 18.48 5.72
CA SER A 224 10.19 18.23 7.14
C SER A 224 11.01 17.04 7.67
N PRO A 225 12.36 17.04 7.53
CA PRO A 225 13.20 15.87 7.86
C PRO A 225 13.10 15.46 9.33
N LYS A 226 12.76 16.40 10.23
CA LYS A 226 12.56 16.12 11.66
C LYS A 226 11.23 15.40 11.97
N ALA A 227 10.28 15.38 11.03
CA ALA A 227 8.97 14.76 11.21
C ALA A 227 8.94 13.28 10.77
N VAL A 228 10.00 12.80 10.13
CA VAL A 228 10.07 11.45 9.58
C VAL A 228 11.34 10.71 10.03
N LEU A 229 11.24 9.40 10.07
CA LEU A 229 12.38 8.51 10.25
C LEU A 229 12.25 7.37 9.22
N VAL A 230 13.29 7.19 8.42
CA VAL A 230 13.36 6.09 7.44
C VAL A 230 13.89 4.84 8.11
N ARG A 231 13.24 3.69 7.89
CA ARG A 231 13.63 2.41 8.47
C ARG A 231 13.63 1.27 7.46
N ASP A 232 14.53 0.33 7.67
CA ASP A 232 14.45 -0.97 7.01
C ASP A 232 13.38 -1.82 7.71
N ILE A 233 12.50 -2.42 6.91
CA ILE A 233 11.46 -3.32 7.40
C ILE A 233 11.27 -4.46 6.40
N SER A 234 11.26 -5.68 6.90
CA SER A 234 11.23 -6.88 6.08
C SER A 234 9.82 -7.16 5.56
N SER A 235 9.69 -7.34 4.27
CA SER A 235 8.43 -7.69 3.61
C SER A 235 8.66 -8.65 2.45
N VAL A 236 7.59 -9.27 1.97
CA VAL A 236 7.61 -10.12 0.78
C VAL A 236 6.47 -9.75 -0.18
N ARG A 237 6.82 -9.47 -1.44
CA ARG A 237 5.84 -9.16 -2.50
C ARG A 237 5.28 -10.39 -3.22
N TRP A 238 5.83 -11.58 -2.96
CA TRP A 238 5.50 -12.81 -3.68
C TRP A 238 4.71 -13.80 -2.82
N GLY A 239 3.90 -13.32 -1.89
CA GLY A 239 3.06 -14.16 -1.05
C GLY A 239 2.16 -15.09 -1.88
N ALA A 240 1.59 -14.57 -2.97
CA ALA A 240 0.77 -15.35 -3.89
C ALA A 240 1.54 -16.48 -4.61
N ASP A 241 2.82 -16.27 -4.93
CA ASP A 241 3.66 -17.32 -5.52
C ASP A 241 3.97 -18.44 -4.53
N LEU A 242 4.10 -18.10 -3.25
CA LEU A 242 4.38 -19.06 -2.19
C LEU A 242 3.13 -19.82 -1.75
N PHE A 243 2.01 -19.14 -1.55
CA PHE A 243 0.84 -19.69 -0.85
C PHE A 243 -0.49 -19.53 -1.61
N GLY A 244 -0.49 -18.92 -2.80
CA GLY A 244 -1.68 -18.62 -3.58
C GLY A 244 -2.42 -17.39 -3.08
N LEU A 245 -3.57 -17.10 -3.69
CA LEU A 245 -4.41 -15.95 -3.36
C LEU A 245 -5.33 -16.19 -2.13
N LYS A 246 -5.28 -17.39 -1.53
CA LYS A 246 -6.03 -17.73 -0.32
C LYS A 246 -5.08 -18.40 0.68
N PRO A 247 -4.17 -17.64 1.32
CA PRO A 247 -3.27 -18.19 2.31
C PRO A 247 -4.05 -18.67 3.54
N SER A 248 -3.66 -19.79 4.11
CA SER A 248 -4.18 -20.25 5.40
C SER A 248 -3.51 -19.51 6.56
N SER A 249 -4.11 -19.55 7.75
CA SER A 249 -3.47 -19.00 8.96
C SER A 249 -2.09 -19.62 9.23
N SER A 250 -1.88 -20.89 8.88
CA SER A 250 -0.57 -21.55 8.97
C SER A 250 0.45 -20.99 7.96
N ASP A 251 0.02 -20.60 6.76
CA ASP A 251 0.88 -19.96 5.77
C ASP A 251 1.30 -18.56 6.25
N LEU A 252 0.35 -17.78 6.78
CA LEU A 252 0.61 -16.46 7.35
C LEU A 252 1.50 -16.51 8.58
N TYR A 253 1.31 -17.50 9.45
CA TYR A 253 2.23 -17.76 10.57
C TYR A 253 3.65 -18.06 10.08
N THR A 254 3.80 -18.85 9.02
CA THR A 254 5.12 -19.13 8.43
C THR A 254 5.78 -17.84 7.90
N LEU A 255 5.03 -16.94 7.27
CA LEU A 255 5.53 -15.64 6.82
C LEU A 255 5.92 -14.74 7.99
N SER A 256 5.16 -14.77 9.08
CA SER A 256 5.41 -13.94 10.26
C SER A 256 6.76 -14.20 10.94
N THR A 257 7.40 -15.36 10.70
CA THR A 257 8.74 -15.66 11.25
C THR A 257 9.86 -14.81 10.64
N ARG A 258 9.61 -14.12 9.50
CA ARG A 258 10.63 -13.39 8.75
C ARG A 258 10.19 -12.01 8.27
N TYR A 259 8.88 -11.78 8.09
CA TYR A 259 8.35 -10.61 7.44
C TYR A 259 7.33 -9.90 8.32
N SER A 260 7.24 -8.59 8.19
CA SER A 260 6.21 -7.80 8.86
C SER A 260 4.90 -7.80 8.07
N TRP A 261 4.97 -7.91 6.73
CA TRP A 261 3.81 -8.10 5.88
C TRP A 261 4.16 -8.89 4.62
N ALA A 262 3.12 -9.39 3.95
CA ALA A 262 3.23 -10.11 2.68
C ALA A 262 2.15 -9.62 1.70
N SER A 263 2.54 -9.33 0.46
CA SER A 263 1.63 -8.98 -0.62
C SER A 263 1.28 -10.19 -1.48
N PHE A 264 0.02 -10.25 -1.91
CA PHE A 264 -0.54 -11.36 -2.67
C PHE A 264 -1.00 -10.88 -4.05
N GLU A 265 -0.07 -10.25 -4.78
CA GLU A 265 -0.31 -9.69 -6.11
C GLU A 265 -0.86 -10.74 -7.08
N SER A 266 -2.04 -10.46 -7.69
CA SER A 266 -2.74 -11.39 -8.59
C SER A 266 -2.38 -11.21 -10.07
N TRP A 267 -1.66 -10.16 -10.43
CA TRP A 267 -1.39 -9.77 -11.82
C TRP A 267 -0.23 -10.54 -12.49
N LYS A 268 0.61 -11.21 -11.71
CA LYS A 268 1.70 -12.02 -12.26
C LYS A 268 1.18 -13.36 -12.76
N VAL A 269 1.40 -13.63 -14.06
CA VAL A 269 1.13 -14.95 -14.65
C VAL A 269 2.17 -15.94 -14.12
N ARG A 270 1.70 -16.99 -13.46
CA ARG A 270 2.58 -18.02 -12.90
C ARG A 270 3.10 -18.94 -14.00
N THR A 271 4.42 -19.09 -14.05
CA THR A 271 5.05 -20.14 -14.87
C THR A 271 4.98 -21.50 -14.17
N VAL A 272 5.09 -22.60 -14.93
CA VAL A 272 5.17 -23.96 -14.38
C VAL A 272 6.32 -24.10 -13.36
N ALA A 273 7.43 -23.39 -13.60
CA ALA A 273 8.57 -23.35 -12.68
C ALA A 273 8.21 -22.71 -11.32
N GLN A 274 7.43 -21.63 -11.33
CA GLN A 274 6.95 -20.97 -10.10
C GLN A 274 5.99 -21.87 -9.33
N ILE A 275 5.10 -22.59 -10.02
CA ILE A 275 4.19 -23.55 -9.39
C ILE A 275 4.99 -24.70 -8.73
N ARG A 276 5.99 -25.27 -9.42
CA ARG A 276 6.88 -26.32 -8.87
C ARG A 276 7.64 -25.82 -7.65
N ARG A 277 8.22 -24.62 -7.71
CA ARG A 277 8.92 -23.99 -6.58
C ARG A 277 8.00 -23.81 -5.37
N ARG A 278 6.75 -23.40 -5.58
CA ARG A 278 5.73 -23.27 -4.53
C ARG A 278 5.45 -24.60 -3.85
N ILE A 279 5.24 -25.69 -4.63
CA ILE A 279 5.00 -27.02 -4.08
C ILE A 279 6.19 -27.47 -3.24
N LEU A 280 7.41 -27.26 -3.75
CA LEU A 280 8.65 -27.61 -3.04
C LEU A 280 8.78 -26.84 -1.73
N LEU A 281 8.53 -25.53 -1.72
CA LEU A 281 8.60 -24.70 -0.51
C LEU A 281 7.54 -25.09 0.53
N ARG A 282 6.32 -25.48 0.10
CA ARG A 282 5.28 -26.02 1.00
C ARG A 282 5.72 -27.36 1.64
N ILE A 283 6.34 -28.25 0.87
CA ILE A 283 6.87 -29.51 1.37
C ILE A 283 8.00 -29.25 2.37
N LEU A 284 8.96 -28.40 2.03
CA LEU A 284 10.08 -28.02 2.90
C LEU A 284 9.58 -27.33 4.19
N GLY A 285 8.58 -26.46 4.09
CA GLY A 285 7.96 -25.81 5.25
C GLY A 285 7.28 -26.82 6.20
N LYS A 286 6.63 -27.85 5.67
CA LYS A 286 6.06 -28.93 6.49
C LYS A 286 7.16 -29.76 7.17
N ILE A 287 8.22 -30.11 6.44
CA ILE A 287 9.39 -30.84 6.99
C ILE A 287 10.06 -30.01 8.10
N TRP A 288 10.26 -28.69 7.88
CA TRP A 288 10.85 -27.80 8.87
C TRP A 288 10.02 -27.69 10.14
N LYS A 289 8.69 -27.61 10.03
CA LYS A 289 7.78 -27.67 11.21
C LYS A 289 7.94 -28.97 11.97
N PHE A 290 8.04 -30.10 11.27
CA PHE A 290 8.23 -31.40 11.89
C PHE A 290 9.59 -31.48 12.61
N VAL A 291 10.65 -30.95 12.01
CA VAL A 291 11.99 -30.89 12.64
C VAL A 291 11.98 -30.01 13.89
N ILE A 292 11.31 -28.84 13.88
CA ILE A 292 11.19 -27.96 15.06
C ILE A 292 10.44 -28.67 16.19
N VAL A 293 9.36 -29.38 15.89
CA VAL A 293 8.58 -30.12 16.89
C VAL A 293 9.44 -31.23 17.53
N ILE A 294 10.18 -31.99 16.73
CA ILE A 294 11.07 -33.05 17.23
C ILE A 294 12.20 -32.46 18.07
N THR A 295 12.78 -31.34 17.67
CA THR A 295 13.88 -30.70 18.39
C THR A 295 13.41 -30.18 19.76
N LYS A 296 12.24 -29.54 19.80
CA LYS A 296 11.60 -29.11 21.06
C LYS A 296 11.25 -30.30 21.97
N TYR A 297 10.75 -31.38 21.39
CA TYR A 297 10.43 -32.59 22.14
C TYR A 297 11.67 -33.25 22.71
N LYS A 298 12.77 -33.37 21.94
CA LYS A 298 14.06 -33.86 22.43
C LYS A 298 14.64 -32.97 23.54
N ALA A 299 14.57 -31.64 23.39
CA ALA A 299 15.01 -30.71 24.42
C ALA A 299 14.19 -30.86 25.72
N TYR A 300 12.88 -31.07 25.61
CA TYR A 300 12.00 -31.33 26.75
C TYR A 300 12.34 -32.64 27.49
N ILE A 301 12.60 -33.74 26.74
CA ILE A 301 12.99 -35.02 27.32
C ILE A 301 14.34 -34.91 28.04
N LEU A 302 15.35 -34.25 27.44
CA LEU A 302 16.66 -34.02 28.04
C LEU A 302 16.61 -33.15 29.30
N PHE A 303 15.66 -32.19 29.34
CA PHE A 303 15.45 -31.38 30.55
C PHE A 303 14.80 -32.23 31.69
N LYS A 304 13.85 -33.10 31.32
CA LYS A 304 13.15 -33.98 32.32
C LYS A 304 14.00 -35.12 32.84
N SER A 305 15.05 -35.52 32.12
CA SER A 305 15.97 -36.60 32.54
C SER A 305 17.14 -36.09 33.43
N LYS A 306 17.26 -34.77 33.62
CA LYS A 306 18.29 -34.16 34.50
C LYS A 306 17.74 -33.62 35.82
N ASN A 307 16.44 -33.72 36.01
CA ASN A 307 15.73 -33.50 37.29
C ASN A 307 15.02 -34.77 37.72
#